data_26f662a497dac321e4c89e8a6a7d96a7
#
_entry.id   26f662a497dac321e4c89e8a6a7d96a7
#
_cell.length_a   1.000
_cell.length_b   1.000
_cell.length_c   1.000
_cell.angle_alpha   90.00
_cell.angle_beta   90.00
_cell.angle_gamma   90.00
#
_symmetry.space_group_name_H-M   'P 1'
#
loop_
_entity.id
_entity.type
_entity.pdbx_description
1 polymer ?
#
loop_
_entity_poly.entity_id
_entity_poly.type
_entity_poly.pdbx_seq_one_letter_code
_entity_poly.pdbx_strand_id
1 'polypeptide(L)'
;RQMCIRDRLIMVTPPTENMSNEVLAAAKIAGVDTVIAIGGTQAIAALTYGAGFIPQVDKIVGPGNAFVAAAKKLAFGTVDIDMIAGPSEVLVIADHTANPTYVAADLLSQAEHDKLASAVLLTDSMAQAQAISCEMERQAKLLPRWDIIKESVANYGCAIVFDDLKDACRMADVVAPEHLEVVTAAPRELLPYPVSYTHLRAHETLSDL
;
A
#
# COMPACT_ATOMS: atom_id res chain seq x y z
N ARG A 1 -18.73 -11.37 -7.28
CA ARG A 1 -18.48 -12.71 -7.87
C ARG A 1 -18.26 -12.51 -9.36
N GLN A 2 -16.99 -12.49 -9.79
CA GLN A 2 -16.69 -12.42 -11.21
C GLN A 2 -17.19 -13.69 -11.89
N MET A 3 -17.96 -13.52 -12.94
CA MET A 3 -18.41 -14.61 -13.80
C MET A 3 -17.29 -15.07 -14.75
N CYS A 4 -16.10 -15.32 -14.23
CA CYS A 4 -15.06 -16.00 -14.98
C CYS A 4 -15.12 -17.48 -14.62
N ILE A 5 -15.28 -18.33 -15.60
CA ILE A 5 -15.09 -19.76 -15.44
C ILE A 5 -13.63 -19.94 -15.04
N ARG A 6 -13.39 -20.37 -13.81
CA ARG A 6 -12.05 -20.70 -13.31
C ARG A 6 -11.93 -22.20 -13.28
N ASP A 7 -11.09 -22.73 -14.13
CA ASP A 7 -10.86 -24.16 -14.18
C ASP A 7 -9.92 -24.61 -13.08
N ARG A 8 -9.01 -23.71 -12.62
CA ARG A 8 -7.99 -24.02 -11.65
C ARG A 8 -7.46 -22.77 -10.94
N LEU A 9 -7.31 -22.83 -9.63
CA LEU A 9 -6.69 -21.79 -8.81
C LEU A 9 -5.40 -22.35 -8.19
N ILE A 10 -4.26 -21.81 -8.62
CA ILE A 10 -2.93 -22.19 -8.14
C ILE A 10 -2.40 -21.08 -7.24
N MET A 11 -2.01 -21.42 -6.02
CA MET A 11 -1.32 -20.53 -5.09
C MET A 11 0.17 -20.86 -5.09
N VAL A 12 1.00 -19.83 -5.22
CA VAL A 12 2.45 -19.93 -5.02
C VAL A 12 2.84 -19.19 -3.75
N THR A 13 3.76 -19.74 -2.99
CA THR A 13 4.28 -19.14 -1.76
C THR A 13 5.75 -19.50 -1.60
N PRO A 14 6.60 -18.57 -1.11
CA PRO A 14 8.00 -18.89 -0.89
C PRO A 14 8.18 -20.16 -0.05
N PRO A 15 9.16 -21.01 -0.37
CA PRO A 15 9.45 -22.18 0.44
C PRO A 15 9.92 -21.76 1.83
N THR A 16 9.26 -22.27 2.85
CA THR A 16 9.62 -22.10 4.26
C THR A 16 9.66 -23.48 4.91
N GLU A 17 10.53 -23.68 5.91
CA GLU A 17 10.60 -24.97 6.65
C GLU A 17 9.26 -25.34 7.28
N ASN A 18 8.50 -24.31 7.73
CA ASN A 18 7.17 -24.46 8.29
C ASN A 18 6.21 -23.48 7.59
N MET A 19 5.44 -23.97 6.63
CA MET A 19 4.37 -23.18 6.03
C MET A 19 3.28 -22.93 7.08
N SER A 20 2.88 -21.66 7.23
CA SER A 20 1.86 -21.26 8.20
C SER A 20 0.54 -22.02 7.96
N ASN A 21 -0.01 -22.58 9.03
CA ASN A 21 -1.32 -23.26 8.99
C ASN A 21 -2.45 -22.29 8.62
N GLU A 22 -2.32 -21.02 8.98
CA GLU A 22 -3.29 -19.96 8.65
C GLU A 22 -3.33 -19.71 7.14
N VAL A 23 -2.18 -19.70 6.48
CA VAL A 23 -2.07 -19.57 5.02
C VAL A 23 -2.72 -20.76 4.32
N LEU A 24 -2.47 -21.99 4.81
CA LEU A 24 -3.08 -23.21 4.24
C LEU A 24 -4.60 -23.25 4.50
N ALA A 25 -5.05 -22.82 5.67
CA ALA A 25 -6.47 -22.73 5.99
C ALA A 25 -7.17 -21.69 5.08
N ALA A 26 -6.56 -20.54 4.89
CA ALA A 26 -7.07 -19.51 3.98
C ALA A 26 -7.14 -20.01 2.52
N ALA A 27 -6.10 -20.69 2.05
CA ALA A 27 -6.08 -21.30 0.72
C ALA A 27 -7.23 -22.30 0.53
N LYS A 28 -7.47 -23.16 1.54
CA LYS A 28 -8.58 -24.14 1.52
C LYS A 28 -9.95 -23.44 1.50
N ILE A 29 -10.14 -22.40 2.31
CA ILE A 29 -11.41 -21.63 2.35
C ILE A 29 -11.63 -20.91 1.02
N ALA A 30 -10.57 -20.37 0.41
CA ALA A 30 -10.61 -19.70 -0.88
C ALA A 30 -10.84 -20.66 -2.07
N GLY A 31 -10.77 -21.97 -1.85
CA GLY A 31 -10.95 -22.98 -2.90
C GLY A 31 -9.73 -23.09 -3.82
N VAL A 32 -8.52 -22.99 -3.26
CA VAL A 32 -7.27 -23.21 -4.00
C VAL A 32 -7.12 -24.69 -4.32
N ASP A 33 -6.91 -25.02 -5.59
CA ASP A 33 -6.76 -26.40 -6.05
C ASP A 33 -5.34 -26.97 -5.81
N THR A 34 -4.34 -26.09 -5.92
CA THR A 34 -2.92 -26.50 -5.82
C THR A 34 -2.12 -25.41 -5.11
N VAL A 35 -1.30 -25.82 -4.14
CA VAL A 35 -0.32 -24.96 -3.47
C VAL A 35 1.07 -25.39 -3.86
N ILE A 36 1.90 -24.49 -4.37
CA ILE A 36 3.26 -24.76 -4.81
C ILE A 36 4.24 -23.91 -4.01
N ALA A 37 5.21 -24.56 -3.37
CA ALA A 37 6.25 -23.90 -2.59
C ALA A 37 7.34 -23.32 -3.52
N ILE A 38 7.04 -22.20 -4.16
CA ILE A 38 7.94 -21.42 -5.02
C ILE A 38 7.60 -19.95 -4.88
N GLY A 39 8.59 -19.06 -4.89
CA GLY A 39 8.38 -17.61 -4.75
C GLY A 39 9.26 -16.81 -5.70
N GLY A 40 9.15 -15.48 -5.59
CA GLY A 40 9.99 -14.57 -6.36
C GLY A 40 9.73 -14.58 -7.87
N THR A 41 10.71 -14.13 -8.64
CA THR A 41 10.66 -14.09 -10.10
C THR A 41 10.52 -15.48 -10.72
N GLN A 42 11.05 -16.50 -10.06
CA GLN A 42 10.99 -17.88 -10.50
C GLN A 42 9.55 -18.39 -10.54
N ALA A 43 8.73 -18.03 -9.54
CA ALA A 43 7.31 -18.38 -9.53
C ALA A 43 6.57 -17.74 -10.71
N ILE A 44 6.83 -16.46 -10.99
CA ILE A 44 6.23 -15.75 -12.12
C ILE A 44 6.62 -16.40 -13.44
N ALA A 45 7.91 -16.67 -13.64
CA ALA A 45 8.39 -17.32 -14.87
C ALA A 45 7.79 -18.74 -15.05
N ALA A 46 7.76 -19.55 -13.98
CA ALA A 46 7.21 -20.89 -14.02
C ALA A 46 5.70 -20.90 -14.36
N LEU A 47 4.93 -19.98 -13.80
CA LEU A 47 3.50 -19.83 -14.10
C LEU A 47 3.25 -19.26 -15.51
N THR A 48 4.12 -18.38 -15.99
CA THR A 48 4.00 -17.74 -17.31
C THR A 48 4.27 -18.71 -18.44
N TYR A 49 5.32 -19.54 -18.33
CA TYR A 49 5.80 -20.41 -19.42
C TYR A 49 5.56 -21.89 -19.19
N GLY A 50 5.15 -22.26 -18.00
CA GLY A 50 5.13 -23.65 -17.57
C GLY A 50 6.54 -24.17 -17.22
N ALA A 51 6.66 -25.00 -16.18
CA ALA A 51 7.93 -25.60 -15.80
C ALA A 51 7.71 -26.92 -15.07
N GLY A 52 8.16 -28.04 -15.66
CA GLY A 52 7.98 -29.36 -15.08
C GLY A 52 6.50 -29.70 -14.86
N PHE A 53 6.09 -29.81 -13.58
CA PHE A 53 4.69 -30.06 -13.20
C PHE A 53 3.84 -28.79 -13.05
N ILE A 54 4.46 -27.61 -13.13
CA ILE A 54 3.78 -26.32 -13.02
C ILE A 54 3.20 -25.97 -14.39
N PRO A 55 1.87 -25.92 -14.55
CA PRO A 55 1.27 -25.54 -15.82
C PRO A 55 1.42 -24.04 -16.09
N GLN A 56 1.42 -23.69 -17.36
CA GLN A 56 1.18 -22.32 -17.78
C GLN A 56 -0.22 -21.88 -17.32
N VAL A 57 -0.36 -20.64 -16.87
CA VAL A 57 -1.62 -20.06 -16.41
C VAL A 57 -2.06 -18.92 -17.33
N ASP A 58 -3.35 -18.57 -17.28
CA ASP A 58 -3.91 -17.50 -18.08
C ASP A 58 -3.76 -16.14 -17.39
N LYS A 59 -3.73 -16.13 -16.04
CA LYS A 59 -3.63 -14.90 -15.24
C LYS A 59 -2.86 -15.09 -13.94
N ILE A 60 -1.98 -14.14 -13.65
CA ILE A 60 -1.23 -14.04 -12.40
C ILE A 60 -1.74 -12.84 -11.60
N VAL A 61 -2.17 -13.08 -10.36
CA VAL A 61 -2.67 -12.05 -9.44
C VAL A 61 -1.94 -12.13 -8.10
N GLY A 62 -1.83 -11.01 -7.45
CA GLY A 62 -1.26 -10.92 -6.10
C GLY A 62 -0.09 -9.95 -5.98
N PRO A 63 0.20 -9.51 -4.74
CA PRO A 63 1.30 -8.61 -4.45
C PRO A 63 2.64 -9.33 -4.50
N GLY A 64 3.71 -8.54 -4.56
CA GLY A 64 5.07 -9.03 -4.49
C GLY A 64 6.07 -7.88 -4.37
N ASN A 65 7.32 -8.22 -4.09
CA ASN A 65 8.39 -7.23 -4.03
C ASN A 65 8.73 -6.67 -5.44
N ALA A 66 9.63 -5.70 -5.50
CA ALA A 66 10.04 -5.04 -6.75
C ALA A 66 10.49 -6.03 -7.86
N PHE A 67 11.12 -7.15 -7.49
CA PHE A 67 11.54 -8.17 -8.45
C PHE A 67 10.35 -8.94 -9.02
N VAL A 68 9.34 -9.23 -8.19
CA VAL A 68 8.09 -9.87 -8.64
C VAL A 68 7.31 -8.91 -9.54
N ALA A 69 7.23 -7.62 -9.19
CA ALA A 69 6.59 -6.60 -10.02
C ALA A 69 7.28 -6.46 -11.39
N ALA A 70 8.62 -6.45 -11.41
CA ALA A 70 9.39 -6.44 -12.65
C ALA A 70 9.17 -7.70 -13.50
N ALA A 71 9.11 -8.88 -12.86
CA ALA A 71 8.83 -10.14 -13.55
C ALA A 71 7.41 -10.16 -14.14
N LYS A 72 6.39 -9.68 -13.39
CA LYS A 72 5.02 -9.54 -13.89
C LYS A 72 4.95 -8.59 -15.09
N LYS A 73 5.66 -7.47 -15.04
CA LYS A 73 5.76 -6.53 -16.16
C LYS A 73 6.34 -7.19 -17.42
N LEU A 74 7.39 -8.00 -17.27
CA LEU A 74 8.00 -8.73 -18.39
C LEU A 74 7.12 -9.87 -18.93
N ALA A 75 6.31 -10.48 -18.07
CA ALA A 75 5.40 -11.56 -18.40
C ALA A 75 4.11 -11.07 -19.08
N PHE A 76 3.76 -9.79 -18.89
CA PHE A 76 2.53 -9.20 -19.44
C PHE A 76 2.52 -9.29 -20.98
N GLY A 77 1.40 -9.77 -21.53
CA GLY A 77 1.24 -10.08 -22.93
C GLY A 77 1.45 -11.56 -23.28
N THR A 78 2.21 -12.32 -22.45
CA THR A 78 2.26 -13.78 -22.50
C THR A 78 1.24 -14.39 -21.53
N VAL A 79 1.09 -13.77 -20.37
CA VAL A 79 0.10 -14.07 -19.34
C VAL A 79 -0.58 -12.75 -18.92
N ASP A 80 -1.85 -12.80 -18.58
CA ASP A 80 -2.53 -11.63 -18.01
C ASP A 80 -2.09 -11.40 -16.55
N ILE A 81 -2.08 -10.15 -16.10
CA ILE A 81 -1.74 -9.77 -14.71
C ILE A 81 -2.83 -8.89 -14.11
N ASP A 82 -2.86 -8.76 -12.78
CA ASP A 82 -3.72 -7.82 -12.08
C ASP A 82 -3.23 -6.38 -12.25
N MET A 83 -2.01 -6.12 -11.78
CA MET A 83 -1.37 -4.80 -11.81
C MET A 83 0.14 -4.92 -11.66
N ILE A 84 0.85 -3.88 -12.05
CA ILE A 84 2.26 -3.70 -11.71
C ILE A 84 2.28 -2.88 -10.42
N ALA A 85 2.46 -3.55 -9.28
CA ALA A 85 2.53 -2.88 -8.00
C ALA A 85 3.80 -2.01 -7.93
N GLY A 86 3.60 -0.72 -7.66
CA GLY A 86 4.66 0.19 -7.22
C GLY A 86 4.94 0.03 -5.71
N PRO A 87 5.90 0.76 -5.16
CA PRO A 87 5.98 0.93 -3.72
C PRO A 87 4.68 1.54 -3.19
N SER A 88 4.25 1.12 -2.02
CA SER A 88 3.02 1.62 -1.42
C SER A 88 3.17 3.07 -0.95
N GLU A 89 2.15 3.88 -1.19
CA GLU A 89 2.17 5.32 -0.94
C GLU A 89 0.95 5.75 -0.15
N VAL A 90 1.18 6.51 0.92
CA VAL A 90 0.12 7.22 1.65
C VAL A 90 0.38 8.72 1.61
N LEU A 91 -0.67 9.46 1.31
CA LEU A 91 -0.69 10.90 1.39
C LEU A 91 -1.86 11.34 2.29
N VAL A 92 -1.55 12.09 3.34
CA VAL A 92 -2.55 12.62 4.26
C VAL A 92 -2.66 14.13 4.09
N ILE A 93 -3.85 14.63 3.82
CA ILE A 93 -4.20 16.06 3.91
C ILE A 93 -4.82 16.30 5.27
N ALA A 94 -4.17 17.08 6.12
CA ALA A 94 -4.63 17.33 7.49
C ALA A 94 -4.67 18.83 7.79
N ASP A 95 -5.74 19.31 8.40
CA ASP A 95 -5.81 20.67 8.93
C ASP A 95 -5.34 20.73 10.39
N HIS A 96 -5.38 21.94 10.98
CA HIS A 96 -5.00 22.20 12.37
C HIS A 96 -5.88 21.47 13.41
N THR A 97 -7.03 20.92 13.02
CA THR A 97 -7.97 20.20 13.91
C THR A 97 -7.66 18.70 13.98
N ALA A 98 -6.89 18.18 13.04
CA ALA A 98 -6.55 16.77 12.99
C ALA A 98 -5.77 16.33 14.24
N ASN A 99 -6.08 15.14 14.76
CA ASN A 99 -5.34 14.58 15.87
C ASN A 99 -3.95 14.09 15.42
N PRO A 100 -2.83 14.70 15.90
CA PRO A 100 -1.48 14.32 15.46
C PRO A 100 -1.15 12.85 15.69
N THR A 101 -1.69 12.25 16.76
CA THR A 101 -1.45 10.84 17.09
C THR A 101 -2.02 9.90 16.04
N TYR A 102 -3.20 10.19 15.52
CA TYR A 102 -3.85 9.36 14.52
C TYR A 102 -3.20 9.53 13.15
N VAL A 103 -2.97 10.78 12.74
CA VAL A 103 -2.28 11.07 11.46
C VAL A 103 -0.88 10.43 11.43
N ALA A 104 -0.15 10.49 12.55
CA ALA A 104 1.15 9.83 12.66
C ALA A 104 1.03 8.29 12.52
N ALA A 105 0.00 7.68 13.10
CA ALA A 105 -0.24 6.24 12.98
C ALA A 105 -0.56 5.84 11.53
N ASP A 106 -1.38 6.62 10.82
CA ASP A 106 -1.72 6.39 9.41
C ASP A 106 -0.48 6.48 8.52
N LEU A 107 0.34 7.52 8.68
CA LEU A 107 1.60 7.67 7.95
C LEU A 107 2.57 6.52 8.24
N LEU A 108 2.68 6.08 9.49
CA LEU A 108 3.55 4.98 9.90
C LEU A 108 3.04 3.62 9.42
N SER A 109 1.73 3.44 9.29
CA SER A 109 1.13 2.19 8.78
C SER A 109 1.68 1.84 7.41
N GLN A 110 1.98 2.84 6.59
CA GLN A 110 2.54 2.64 5.25
C GLN A 110 4.06 2.59 5.28
N ALA A 111 4.71 3.46 6.07
CA ALA A 111 6.17 3.51 6.17
C ALA A 111 6.79 2.20 6.68
N GLU A 112 6.04 1.39 7.45
CA GLU A 112 6.53 0.11 7.95
C GLU A 112 6.50 -1.04 6.91
N HIS A 113 5.78 -0.87 5.79
CA HIS A 113 5.64 -1.92 4.79
C HIS A 113 6.93 -2.22 4.03
N ASP A 114 7.59 -1.19 3.52
CA ASP A 114 8.82 -1.33 2.72
C ASP A 114 9.69 -0.08 2.85
N LYS A 115 11.00 -0.23 2.65
CA LYS A 115 11.97 0.87 2.66
C LYS A 115 11.73 1.90 1.55
N LEU A 116 11.04 1.51 0.48
CA LEU A 116 10.65 2.36 -0.64
C LEU A 116 9.25 2.97 -0.47
N ALA A 117 8.52 2.63 0.60
CA ALA A 117 7.21 3.21 0.87
C ALA A 117 7.33 4.72 1.11
N SER A 118 6.34 5.48 0.66
CA SER A 118 6.29 6.91 0.90
C SER A 118 5.16 7.30 1.86
N ALA A 119 5.46 8.26 2.74
CA ALA A 119 4.53 8.82 3.71
C ALA A 119 4.57 10.36 3.59
N VAL A 120 3.53 10.93 3.00
CA VAL A 120 3.46 12.37 2.68
C VAL A 120 2.37 13.04 3.49
N LEU A 121 2.73 14.13 4.17
CA LEU A 121 1.80 14.99 4.89
C LEU A 121 1.65 16.32 4.16
N LEU A 122 0.42 16.72 3.86
CA LEU A 122 0.08 18.05 3.38
C LEU A 122 -0.82 18.72 4.42
N THR A 123 -0.48 19.94 4.84
CA THR A 123 -1.23 20.63 5.90
C THR A 123 -1.23 22.15 5.67
N ASP A 124 -2.13 22.85 6.33
CA ASP A 124 -2.17 24.32 6.37
C ASP A 124 -1.52 24.91 7.63
N SER A 125 -0.92 24.06 8.48
CA SER A 125 -0.39 24.48 9.78
C SER A 125 1.01 23.94 10.02
N MET A 126 1.98 24.83 10.17
CA MET A 126 3.35 24.46 10.57
C MET A 126 3.37 23.82 11.95
N ALA A 127 2.55 24.29 12.89
CA ALA A 127 2.45 23.70 14.21
C ALA A 127 1.94 22.27 14.17
N GLN A 128 0.97 22.00 13.28
CA GLN A 128 0.43 20.66 13.04
C GLN A 128 1.49 19.74 12.42
N ALA A 129 2.22 20.21 11.42
CA ALA A 129 3.30 19.45 10.80
C ALA A 129 4.35 19.02 11.82
N GLN A 130 4.73 19.94 12.72
CA GLN A 130 5.68 19.66 13.79
C GLN A 130 5.13 18.67 14.81
N ALA A 131 3.87 18.81 15.24
CA ALA A 131 3.23 17.91 16.18
C ALA A 131 3.13 16.48 15.63
N ILE A 132 2.73 16.34 14.36
CA ILE A 132 2.65 15.04 13.67
C ILE A 132 4.05 14.43 13.54
N SER A 133 5.06 15.21 13.17
CA SER A 133 6.43 14.73 13.04
C SER A 133 6.98 14.21 14.37
N CYS A 134 6.76 14.93 15.47
CA CYS A 134 7.14 14.48 16.81
C CYS A 134 6.42 13.18 17.21
N GLU A 135 5.13 13.08 16.90
CA GLU A 135 4.34 11.87 17.16
C GLU A 135 4.80 10.68 16.32
N MET A 136 5.11 10.89 15.04
CA MET A 136 5.70 9.85 14.18
C MET A 136 7.01 9.32 14.78
N GLU A 137 7.91 10.21 15.21
CA GLU A 137 9.17 9.79 15.81
C GLU A 137 8.97 9.02 17.12
N ARG A 138 8.01 9.44 17.95
CA ARG A 138 7.66 8.75 19.20
C ARG A 138 7.09 7.36 18.96
N GLN A 139 6.11 7.25 18.06
CA GLN A 139 5.42 5.99 17.80
C GLN A 139 6.32 5.00 17.04
N ALA A 140 7.07 5.46 16.06
CA ALA A 140 7.96 4.63 15.24
C ALA A 140 8.98 3.84 16.11
N LYS A 141 9.49 4.46 17.20
CA LYS A 141 10.41 3.79 18.13
C LYS A 141 9.78 2.62 18.89
N LEU A 142 8.46 2.54 18.95
CA LEU A 142 7.71 1.46 19.60
C LEU A 142 7.36 0.32 18.65
N LEU A 143 7.54 0.51 17.35
CA LEU A 143 7.17 -0.46 16.32
C LEU A 143 8.30 -1.45 16.04
N PRO A 144 7.98 -2.73 15.83
CA PRO A 144 8.98 -3.79 15.60
C PRO A 144 9.85 -3.56 14.36
N ARG A 145 9.32 -2.83 13.37
CA ARG A 145 9.96 -2.58 12.06
C ARG A 145 10.64 -1.21 11.97
N TRP A 146 11.14 -0.71 13.08
CA TRP A 146 11.80 0.60 13.18
C TRP A 146 12.85 0.86 12.09
N ASP A 147 13.70 -0.13 11.77
CA ASP A 147 14.76 0.04 10.76
C ASP A 147 14.19 0.30 9.37
N ILE A 148 13.06 -0.31 9.02
CA ILE A 148 12.36 -0.09 7.75
C ILE A 148 11.73 1.30 7.74
N ILE A 149 10.99 1.64 8.80
CA ILE A 149 10.34 2.95 8.96
C ILE A 149 11.36 4.08 8.84
N LYS A 150 12.48 3.96 9.54
CA LYS A 150 13.53 4.97 9.53
C LYS A 150 14.08 5.23 8.12
N GLU A 151 14.31 4.19 7.36
CA GLU A 151 14.83 4.29 5.99
C GLU A 151 13.77 4.84 5.03
N SER A 152 12.51 4.38 5.13
CA SER A 152 11.38 4.88 4.37
C SER A 152 11.16 6.37 4.60
N VAL A 153 10.98 6.80 5.86
CA VAL A 153 10.73 8.20 6.20
C VAL A 153 11.90 9.11 5.85
N ALA A 154 13.16 8.65 6.02
CA ALA A 154 14.33 9.45 5.69
C ALA A 154 14.49 9.72 4.18
N ASN A 155 14.08 8.77 3.34
CA ASN A 155 14.25 8.87 1.89
C ASN A 155 12.99 9.33 1.15
N TYR A 156 11.81 8.99 1.67
CA TYR A 156 10.52 9.17 0.98
C TYR A 156 9.44 9.81 1.87
N GLY A 157 9.77 10.17 3.11
CA GLY A 157 8.89 10.95 3.98
C GLY A 157 8.95 12.44 3.63
N CYS A 158 7.80 13.11 3.62
CA CYS A 158 7.72 14.55 3.33
C CYS A 158 6.56 15.18 4.09
N ALA A 159 6.76 16.40 4.60
CA ALA A 159 5.71 17.27 5.11
C ALA A 159 5.77 18.62 4.40
N ILE A 160 4.67 19.04 3.80
CA ILE A 160 4.56 20.31 3.07
C ILE A 160 3.44 21.13 3.67
N VAL A 161 3.72 22.40 3.94
CA VAL A 161 2.74 23.36 4.49
C VAL A 161 2.28 24.29 3.40
N PHE A 162 0.98 24.46 3.26
CA PHE A 162 0.31 25.31 2.29
C PHE A 162 -0.45 26.44 2.99
N ASP A 163 -0.68 27.54 2.29
CA ASP A 163 -1.55 28.62 2.77
C ASP A 163 -3.04 28.26 2.60
N ASP A 164 -3.38 27.37 1.66
CA ASP A 164 -4.74 26.88 1.37
C ASP A 164 -4.73 25.38 1.12
N LEU A 165 -5.62 24.64 1.79
CA LEU A 165 -5.78 23.19 1.60
C LEU A 165 -6.25 22.80 0.18
N LYS A 166 -6.81 23.72 -0.59
CA LYS A 166 -7.10 23.46 -2.01
C LYS A 166 -5.84 23.31 -2.84
N ASP A 167 -4.78 24.02 -2.48
CA ASP A 167 -3.48 23.86 -3.13
C ASP A 167 -2.82 22.55 -2.69
N ALA A 168 -3.03 22.12 -1.44
CA ALA A 168 -2.67 20.79 -0.99
C ALA A 168 -3.37 19.69 -1.80
N CYS A 169 -4.67 19.85 -2.09
CA CYS A 169 -5.41 18.92 -2.96
C CYS A 169 -4.83 18.87 -4.38
N ARG A 170 -4.45 20.02 -4.96
CA ARG A 170 -3.78 20.05 -6.29
C ARG A 170 -2.42 19.36 -6.27
N MET A 171 -1.67 19.48 -5.16
CA MET A 171 -0.41 18.78 -4.99
C MET A 171 -0.64 17.26 -4.84
N ALA A 172 -1.71 16.83 -4.15
CA ALA A 172 -2.09 15.43 -4.07
C ALA A 172 -2.35 14.82 -5.46
N ASP A 173 -2.93 15.57 -6.39
CA ASP A 173 -3.12 15.13 -7.78
C ASP A 173 -1.80 14.98 -8.55
N VAL A 174 -0.80 15.80 -8.25
CA VAL A 174 0.54 15.68 -8.84
C VAL A 174 1.25 14.42 -8.34
N VAL A 175 1.10 14.12 -7.05
CA VAL A 175 1.66 12.91 -6.43
C VAL A 175 0.89 11.67 -6.89
N ALA A 176 -0.43 11.77 -7.04
CA ALA A 176 -1.34 10.68 -7.42
C ALA A 176 -1.17 9.42 -6.57
N PRO A 177 -1.30 9.51 -5.24
CA PRO A 177 -0.94 8.44 -4.33
C PRO A 177 -1.85 7.21 -4.45
N GLU A 178 -1.36 6.05 -4.02
CA GLU A 178 -2.18 4.85 -3.86
C GLU A 178 -3.27 5.08 -2.80
N HIS A 179 -2.89 5.63 -1.65
CA HIS A 179 -3.82 5.95 -0.56
C HIS A 179 -3.83 7.45 -0.30
N LEU A 180 -4.99 8.07 -0.47
CA LEU A 180 -5.24 9.46 -0.10
C LEU A 180 -6.16 9.49 1.12
N GLU A 181 -5.75 10.24 2.16
CA GLU A 181 -6.56 10.47 3.35
C GLU A 181 -6.80 11.96 3.54
N VAL A 182 -8.04 12.33 3.84
CA VAL A 182 -8.43 13.72 4.13
C VAL A 182 -8.95 13.76 5.56
N VAL A 183 -8.15 14.35 6.45
CA VAL A 183 -8.39 14.41 7.90
C VAL A 183 -8.51 15.88 8.31
N THR A 184 -9.70 16.42 8.19
CA THR A 184 -9.99 17.84 8.41
C THR A 184 -11.32 18.02 9.14
N ALA A 185 -11.59 19.23 9.64
CA ALA A 185 -12.88 19.54 10.25
C ALA A 185 -14.07 19.37 9.28
N ALA A 186 -13.85 19.58 7.97
CA ALA A 186 -14.88 19.47 6.94
C ALA A 186 -14.36 18.73 5.68
N PRO A 187 -14.05 17.42 5.79
CA PRO A 187 -13.40 16.68 4.71
C PRO A 187 -14.24 16.65 3.44
N ARG A 188 -15.57 16.62 3.56
CA ARG A 188 -16.48 16.60 2.41
C ARG A 188 -16.39 17.83 1.52
N GLU A 189 -15.98 18.97 2.06
CA GLU A 189 -15.79 20.20 1.28
C GLU A 189 -14.54 20.13 0.39
N LEU A 190 -13.56 19.30 0.77
CA LEU A 190 -12.33 19.10 0.02
C LEU A 190 -12.45 17.97 -1.01
N LEU A 191 -13.35 17.00 -0.84
CA LEU A 191 -13.49 15.86 -1.74
C LEU A 191 -13.66 16.18 -3.24
N PRO A 192 -14.25 17.31 -3.64
CA PRO A 192 -14.37 17.66 -5.05
C PRO A 192 -13.06 18.07 -5.72
N TYR A 193 -11.99 18.34 -4.96
CA TYR A 193 -10.74 18.87 -5.50
C TYR A 193 -9.72 17.81 -5.90
N PRO A 194 -9.38 16.78 -5.06
CA PRO A 194 -8.46 15.75 -5.49
C PRO A 194 -9.18 14.75 -6.40
N VAL A 195 -8.56 14.41 -7.53
CA VAL A 195 -9.14 13.52 -8.56
C VAL A 195 -8.20 12.34 -8.92
N SER A 196 -6.95 12.36 -8.47
CA SER A 196 -5.91 11.38 -8.82
C SER A 196 -5.47 10.58 -7.61
N TYR A 197 -6.15 9.46 -7.35
CA TYR A 197 -5.80 8.51 -6.27
C TYR A 197 -6.38 7.12 -6.57
N THR A 198 -5.87 6.08 -5.91
CA THR A 198 -6.46 4.73 -6.02
C THR A 198 -7.50 4.48 -4.92
N HIS A 199 -7.19 4.85 -3.68
CA HIS A 199 -8.07 4.69 -2.53
C HIS A 199 -8.20 6.01 -1.78
N LEU A 200 -9.44 6.43 -1.49
CA LEU A 200 -9.71 7.65 -0.73
C LEU A 200 -10.39 7.30 0.60
N ARG A 201 -9.87 7.88 1.68
CA ARG A 201 -10.52 7.92 3.01
C ARG A 201 -10.70 9.37 3.42
N ALA A 202 -11.89 9.70 3.90
CA ALA A 202 -12.21 11.02 4.42
C ALA A 202 -12.77 10.85 5.83
N HIS A 203 -12.08 11.42 6.82
CA HIS A 203 -12.47 11.36 8.22
C HIS A 203 -12.74 12.77 8.74
N GLU A 204 -13.93 12.95 9.30
CA GLU A 204 -14.18 14.12 10.15
C GLU A 204 -13.30 13.97 11.39
N THR A 205 -12.64 15.06 11.78
CA THR A 205 -11.88 15.09 13.03
C THR A 205 -12.88 14.91 14.16
N LEU A 206 -12.81 13.76 14.84
CA LEU A 206 -13.76 13.39 15.87
C LEU A 206 -13.64 14.34 17.07
N SER A 207 -14.52 15.32 17.11
CA SER A 207 -14.84 16.04 18.34
C SER A 207 -15.80 15.25 19.26
N ASP A 208 -16.35 14.12 18.79
CA ASP A 208 -17.41 13.37 19.46
C ASP A 208 -17.14 11.83 19.45
N LEU A 209 -16.11 11.41 20.22
CA LEU A 209 -16.01 10.08 20.78
C LEU A 209 -15.67 10.15 22.26
#